data_5c7b16c0ad0592147544dbca45fdf58d
#
_entry.id   5c7b16c0ad0592147544dbca45fdf58d
#
_cell.length_a   1.000
_cell.length_b   1.000
_cell.length_c   1.000
_cell.angle_alpha   90.00
_cell.angle_beta   90.00
_cell.angle_gamma   90.00
#
_symmetry.space_group_name_H-M   'P 1'
#
loop_
_entity.id
_entity.type
_entity.pdbx_description
1 polymer ?
#
loop_
_entity_poly.entity_id
_entity_poly.type
_entity_poly.pdbx_seq_one_letter_code
_entity_poly.pdbx_strand_id
1 'polypeptide(L)'
;YALENAIKYKGKASQGAILAGLFAEGLEKSQVKEIIPKTLEVLKRVNTLTLEQQQKEFEKLQNKTSKRKVRTGLKELENATKGSVTMRLAHFPSGPLHIGNARSMILNDEYTKTYNGKLILCFDDTIGSANKQIDPEAYNLITEGLDWLGINYNKKIIYKSDRTIKYYEYAEELLKKGYLYVCHCDQEKMQDLKAKGIECS
;
A
#
# COMPACT_ATOMS: atom_id res chain seq x y z
N TYR A 1 25.54 9.66 5.85
CA TYR A 1 24.14 9.64 6.35
C TYR A 1 24.03 10.12 7.80
N ALA A 2 24.84 9.58 8.75
CA ALA A 2 24.78 9.99 10.16
C ALA A 2 25.10 11.47 10.33
N LEU A 3 26.23 11.95 9.78
CA LEU A 3 26.65 13.35 9.86
C LEU A 3 25.64 14.28 9.15
N GLU A 4 25.18 13.92 7.96
CA GLU A 4 24.17 14.67 7.22
C GLU A 4 22.89 14.84 8.05
N ASN A 5 22.43 13.76 8.67
CA ASN A 5 21.24 13.79 9.52
C ASN A 5 21.47 14.63 10.78
N ALA A 6 22.64 14.49 11.44
CA ALA A 6 22.99 15.28 12.61
C ALA A 6 23.00 16.78 12.32
N ILE A 7 23.62 17.21 11.23
CA ILE A 7 23.66 18.62 10.82
C ILE A 7 22.24 19.15 10.58
N LYS A 8 21.41 18.39 9.87
CA LYS A 8 20.03 18.76 9.59
C LYS A 8 19.16 18.90 10.84
N TYR A 9 19.45 18.11 11.88
CA TYR A 9 18.65 18.06 13.12
C TYR A 9 19.44 18.59 14.33
N LYS A 10 20.22 19.68 14.13
CA LYS A 10 20.89 20.45 15.20
C LYS A 10 21.83 19.61 16.08
N GLY A 11 22.60 18.75 15.46
CA GLY A 11 23.64 17.96 16.13
C GLY A 11 23.20 16.55 16.55
N LYS A 12 21.98 16.14 16.31
CA LYS A 12 21.47 14.81 16.70
C LYS A 12 21.09 13.96 15.49
N ALA A 13 21.83 12.91 15.24
CA ALA A 13 21.47 11.89 14.25
C ALA A 13 20.51 10.85 14.86
N SER A 14 19.67 10.25 14.02
CA SER A 14 18.80 9.13 14.39
C SER A 14 19.22 7.84 13.70
N GLN A 15 19.01 6.70 14.38
CA GLN A 15 19.29 5.38 13.82
C GLN A 15 18.49 5.11 12.56
N GLY A 16 17.22 5.52 12.54
CA GLY A 16 16.35 5.33 11.37
C GLY A 16 16.87 6.03 10.12
N ALA A 17 17.48 7.21 10.26
CA ALA A 17 18.08 7.93 9.13
C ALA A 17 19.32 7.21 8.57
N ILE A 18 20.14 6.61 9.43
CA ILE A 18 21.30 5.81 9.01
C ILE A 18 20.82 4.57 8.25
N LEU A 19 19.88 3.81 8.81
CA LEU A 19 19.33 2.62 8.17
C LEU A 19 18.64 2.95 6.84
N ALA A 20 17.88 4.04 6.76
CA ALA A 20 17.26 4.49 5.52
C ALA A 20 18.29 4.80 4.42
N GLY A 21 19.44 5.40 4.80
CA GLY A 21 20.56 5.62 3.90
C GLY A 21 21.19 4.31 3.41
N LEU A 22 21.42 3.36 4.32
CA LEU A 22 22.00 2.06 3.99
C LEU A 22 21.06 1.22 3.10
N PHE A 23 19.74 1.27 3.32
CA PHE A 23 18.77 0.64 2.41
C PHE A 23 18.80 1.27 1.00
N ALA A 24 19.04 2.56 0.90
CA ALA A 24 19.19 3.23 -0.39
C ALA A 24 20.46 2.79 -1.15
N GLU A 25 21.49 2.33 -0.43
CA GLU A 25 22.72 1.75 -0.98
C GLU A 25 22.65 0.22 -1.20
N GLY A 26 21.49 -0.41 -0.95
CA GLY A 26 21.28 -1.82 -1.24
C GLY A 26 21.37 -2.76 -0.03
N LEU A 27 21.32 -2.25 1.20
CA LEU A 27 21.24 -3.12 2.39
C LEU A 27 19.97 -3.98 2.33
N GLU A 28 20.11 -5.29 2.47
CA GLU A 28 18.98 -6.21 2.54
C GLU A 28 18.39 -6.32 3.95
N LYS A 29 17.10 -6.61 4.03
CA LYS A 29 16.39 -6.75 5.33
C LYS A 29 17.00 -7.85 6.21
N SER A 30 17.52 -8.91 5.61
CA SER A 30 18.21 -10.03 6.29
C SER A 30 19.45 -9.58 7.06
N GLN A 31 20.16 -8.58 6.55
CA GLN A 31 21.43 -8.08 7.09
C GLN A 31 21.26 -7.04 8.20
N VAL A 32 20.03 -6.56 8.43
CA VAL A 32 19.76 -5.47 9.38
C VAL A 32 20.22 -5.82 10.80
N LYS A 33 19.98 -7.07 11.25
CA LYS A 33 20.36 -7.51 12.61
C LYS A 33 21.87 -7.41 12.85
N GLU A 34 22.68 -7.70 11.86
CA GLU A 34 24.15 -7.65 11.96
C GLU A 34 24.69 -6.22 11.93
N ILE A 35 23.98 -5.32 11.23
CA ILE A 35 24.40 -3.91 11.05
C ILE A 35 23.96 -3.01 12.20
N ILE A 36 22.91 -3.35 12.94
CA ILE A 36 22.40 -2.55 14.07
C ILE A 36 23.52 -2.18 15.08
N PRO A 37 24.37 -3.09 15.58
CA PRO A 37 25.41 -2.72 16.53
C PRO A 37 26.37 -1.66 15.97
N LYS A 38 26.80 -1.82 14.73
CA LYS A 38 27.69 -0.88 14.03
C LYS A 38 27.04 0.49 13.82
N THR A 39 25.76 0.52 13.49
CA THR A 39 25.00 1.77 13.33
C THR A 39 24.85 2.51 14.65
N LEU A 40 24.66 1.80 15.76
CA LEU A 40 24.60 2.39 17.11
C LEU A 40 25.94 2.97 17.55
N GLU A 41 27.06 2.32 17.23
CA GLU A 41 28.40 2.83 17.51
C GLU A 41 28.65 4.13 16.75
N VAL A 42 28.37 4.15 15.44
CA VAL A 42 28.49 5.35 14.61
C VAL A 42 27.60 6.47 15.12
N LEU A 43 26.36 6.13 15.53
CA LEU A 43 25.41 7.09 16.07
C LEU A 43 25.93 7.74 17.36
N LYS A 44 26.45 6.95 18.30
CA LYS A 44 27.06 7.46 19.53
C LYS A 44 28.21 8.40 19.21
N ARG A 45 29.16 7.99 18.35
CA ARG A 45 30.30 8.79 17.93
C ARG A 45 29.86 10.13 17.32
N VAL A 46 28.92 10.10 16.37
CA VAL A 46 28.47 11.32 15.70
C VAL A 46 27.75 12.27 16.66
N ASN A 47 26.92 11.74 17.57
CA ASN A 47 26.17 12.55 18.52
C ASN A 47 27.02 13.12 19.67
N THR A 48 28.26 12.67 19.85
CA THR A 48 29.23 13.28 20.80
C THR A 48 30.03 14.43 20.19
N LEU A 49 30.02 14.56 18.86
CA LEU A 49 30.69 15.64 18.17
C LEU A 49 29.92 16.96 18.29
N THR A 50 30.63 18.08 18.35
CA THR A 50 30.02 19.41 18.22
C THR A 50 29.54 19.62 16.77
N LEU A 51 28.62 20.55 16.58
CA LEU A 51 28.06 20.86 15.26
C LEU A 51 29.14 21.29 14.25
N GLU A 52 30.15 22.03 14.70
CA GLU A 52 31.32 22.44 13.89
C GLU A 52 32.18 21.23 13.48
N GLN A 53 32.38 20.28 14.40
CA GLN A 53 33.13 19.06 14.12
C GLN A 53 32.36 18.16 13.15
N GLN A 54 31.03 18.04 13.33
CA GLN A 54 30.18 17.32 12.41
C GLN A 54 30.22 17.89 10.98
N GLN A 55 30.24 19.23 10.85
CA GLN A 55 30.34 19.90 9.55
C GLN A 55 31.69 19.64 8.89
N LYS A 56 32.77 19.79 9.61
CA LYS A 56 34.13 19.52 9.10
C LYS A 56 34.32 18.06 8.65
N GLU A 57 33.78 17.10 9.41
CA GLU A 57 33.84 15.70 9.02
C GLU A 57 32.93 15.40 7.82
N PHE A 58 31.79 16.04 7.74
CA PHE A 58 30.84 15.85 6.62
C PHE A 58 31.44 16.40 5.31
N GLU A 59 32.08 17.55 5.32
CA GLU A 59 32.75 18.13 4.15
C GLU A 59 33.80 17.18 3.52
N LYS A 60 34.51 16.42 4.35
CA LYS A 60 35.47 15.41 3.89
C LYS A 60 34.78 14.19 3.20
N LEU A 61 33.49 13.98 3.45
CA LEU A 61 32.73 12.84 3.00
C LEU A 61 31.68 13.14 1.89
N GLN A 62 31.52 14.43 1.54
CA GLN A 62 30.45 14.87 0.61
C GLN A 62 30.42 14.13 -0.74
N ASN A 63 31.54 13.60 -1.20
CA ASN A 63 31.65 12.89 -2.48
C ASN A 63 31.46 11.37 -2.36
N LYS A 64 31.17 10.85 -1.17
CA LYS A 64 31.07 9.40 -0.91
C LYS A 64 29.66 8.88 -0.73
N THR A 65 28.65 9.74 -0.67
CA THR A 65 27.26 9.33 -0.50
C THR A 65 26.45 9.63 -1.75
N SER A 66 25.68 8.66 -2.22
CA SER A 66 24.72 8.90 -3.30
C SER A 66 23.59 9.81 -2.79
N LYS A 67 23.34 10.90 -3.49
CA LYS A 67 22.17 11.74 -3.18
C LYS A 67 20.92 10.94 -3.52
N ARG A 68 20.06 10.69 -2.52
CA ARG A 68 18.75 10.09 -2.73
C ARG A 68 18.00 10.92 -3.77
N LYS A 69 17.72 10.32 -4.94
CA LYS A 69 16.84 10.92 -5.93
C LYS A 69 15.46 11.09 -5.29
N VAL A 70 15.09 12.34 -5.02
CA VAL A 70 13.71 12.63 -4.59
C VAL A 70 12.81 12.31 -5.77
N ARG A 71 12.00 11.28 -5.64
CA ARG A 71 10.99 10.95 -6.66
C ARG A 71 9.91 12.02 -6.59
N THR A 72 9.73 12.75 -7.67
CA THR A 72 8.62 13.68 -7.86
C THR A 72 7.59 13.01 -8.77
N GLY A 73 6.32 13.03 -8.34
CA GLY A 73 5.23 12.44 -9.10
C GLY A 73 4.98 10.94 -8.83
N LEU A 74 4.04 10.37 -9.55
CA LEU A 74 3.67 8.97 -9.49
C LEU A 74 4.71 8.09 -10.21
N LYS A 75 4.94 6.89 -9.67
CA LYS A 75 5.74 5.88 -10.39
C LYS A 75 4.99 5.46 -11.64
N GLU A 76 5.69 5.32 -12.77
CA GLU A 76 5.09 4.76 -13.97
C GLU A 76 4.63 3.33 -13.74
N LEU A 77 3.51 2.96 -14.36
CA LEU A 77 3.01 1.59 -14.35
C LEU A 77 3.79 0.76 -15.35
N GLU A 78 4.28 -0.40 -14.91
CA GLU A 78 4.99 -1.34 -15.77
C GLU A 78 4.06 -1.89 -16.85
N ASN A 79 4.52 -1.93 -18.09
CA ASN A 79 3.78 -2.44 -19.26
C ASN A 79 2.43 -1.75 -19.53
N ALA A 80 2.24 -0.53 -19.04
CA ALA A 80 1.02 0.24 -19.29
C ALA A 80 1.17 1.16 -20.51
N THR A 81 0.16 1.14 -21.36
CA THR A 81 0.05 2.05 -22.51
C THR A 81 -1.10 3.03 -22.32
N LYS A 82 -0.93 4.26 -22.84
CA LYS A 82 -1.99 5.27 -22.80
C LYS A 82 -3.25 4.76 -23.51
N GLY A 83 -4.40 4.96 -22.90
CA GLY A 83 -5.71 4.52 -23.41
C GLY A 83 -6.10 3.08 -23.03
N SER A 84 -5.16 2.22 -22.59
CA SER A 84 -5.44 0.83 -22.26
C SER A 84 -5.59 0.54 -20.75
N VAL A 85 -5.25 1.50 -19.89
CA VAL A 85 -5.31 1.34 -18.44
C VAL A 85 -6.75 1.38 -17.96
N THR A 86 -7.14 0.37 -17.20
CA THR A 86 -8.44 0.34 -16.49
C THR A 86 -8.17 0.14 -15.00
N MET A 87 -8.63 1.09 -14.20
CA MET A 87 -8.57 1.04 -12.75
C MET A 87 -9.96 0.75 -12.16
N ARG A 88 -10.01 0.24 -10.94
CA ARG A 88 -11.27 -0.10 -10.27
C ARG A 88 -11.25 0.36 -8.82
N LEU A 89 -12.30 1.05 -8.42
CA LEU A 89 -12.66 1.26 -7.03
C LEU A 89 -13.68 0.19 -6.64
N ALA A 90 -13.44 -0.53 -5.53
CA ALA A 90 -14.32 -1.59 -5.07
C ALA A 90 -14.55 -1.42 -3.56
N HIS A 91 -15.51 -0.59 -3.21
CA HIS A 91 -15.84 -0.28 -1.83
C HIS A 91 -16.97 -1.18 -1.33
N PHE A 92 -16.81 -1.64 -0.10
CA PHE A 92 -17.90 -2.26 0.64
C PHE A 92 -18.79 -1.16 1.22
N PRO A 93 -20.11 -1.16 0.95
CA PRO A 93 -21.01 -0.09 1.36
C PRO A 93 -21.42 -0.24 2.82
N SER A 94 -20.56 0.17 3.76
CA SER A 94 -20.80 0.11 5.21
C SER A 94 -20.87 1.47 5.90
N GLY A 95 -20.86 2.55 5.14
CA GLY A 95 -20.90 3.91 5.63
C GLY A 95 -20.18 4.90 4.71
N PRO A 96 -20.07 6.18 5.12
CA PRO A 96 -19.44 7.22 4.33
C PRO A 96 -17.93 6.98 4.15
N LEU A 97 -17.37 7.65 3.14
CA LEU A 97 -15.92 7.68 2.93
C LEU A 97 -15.23 8.45 4.04
N HIS A 98 -14.03 7.99 4.41
CA HIS A 98 -13.15 8.70 5.33
C HIS A 98 -11.78 8.94 4.67
N ILE A 99 -10.94 9.76 5.29
CA ILE A 99 -9.62 10.16 4.75
C ILE A 99 -8.73 8.97 4.37
N GLY A 100 -8.85 7.84 5.08
CA GLY A 100 -8.11 6.63 4.75
C GLY A 100 -8.50 6.01 3.40
N ASN A 101 -9.77 6.17 2.99
CA ASN A 101 -10.25 5.72 1.67
C ASN A 101 -9.79 6.68 0.56
N ALA A 102 -9.79 7.99 0.81
CA ALA A 102 -9.45 9.03 -0.18
C ALA A 102 -8.10 8.80 -0.86
N ARG A 103 -7.10 8.33 -0.10
CA ARG A 103 -5.77 8.04 -0.66
C ARG A 103 -5.81 7.08 -1.84
N SER A 104 -6.50 5.96 -1.69
CA SER A 104 -6.59 4.94 -2.76
C SER A 104 -7.43 5.43 -3.94
N MET A 105 -8.47 6.20 -3.66
CA MET A 105 -9.35 6.77 -4.68
C MET A 105 -8.63 7.79 -5.54
N ILE A 106 -7.98 8.77 -4.92
CA ILE A 106 -7.19 9.80 -5.62
C ILE A 106 -6.06 9.14 -6.42
N LEU A 107 -5.36 8.15 -5.86
CA LEU A 107 -4.28 7.46 -6.55
C LEU A 107 -4.76 6.78 -7.84
N ASN A 108 -5.89 6.07 -7.78
CA ASN A 108 -6.47 5.42 -8.96
C ASN A 108 -6.93 6.43 -10.01
N ASP A 109 -7.54 7.53 -9.58
CA ASP A 109 -7.98 8.61 -10.45
C ASP A 109 -6.80 9.28 -11.16
N GLU A 110 -5.73 9.61 -10.42
CA GLU A 110 -4.52 10.21 -10.97
C GLU A 110 -3.82 9.29 -12.00
N TYR A 111 -3.75 7.99 -11.75
CA TYR A 111 -3.26 7.05 -12.76
C TYR A 111 -4.18 6.99 -13.98
N THR A 112 -5.48 6.99 -13.76
CA THR A 112 -6.47 7.00 -14.85
C THR A 112 -6.30 8.25 -15.72
N LYS A 113 -6.14 9.43 -15.12
CA LYS A 113 -5.88 10.68 -15.83
C LYS A 113 -4.55 10.64 -16.59
N THR A 114 -3.48 10.22 -15.93
CA THR A 114 -2.12 10.16 -16.50
C THR A 114 -2.06 9.27 -17.74
N TYR A 115 -2.77 8.15 -17.71
CA TYR A 115 -2.78 7.18 -18.82
C TYR A 115 -3.98 7.33 -19.77
N ASN A 116 -4.82 8.34 -19.61
CA ASN A 116 -6.08 8.49 -20.38
C ASN A 116 -6.89 7.19 -20.37
N GLY A 117 -6.99 6.60 -19.18
CA GLY A 117 -7.60 5.30 -18.95
C GLY A 117 -9.07 5.39 -18.53
N LYS A 118 -9.57 4.31 -17.93
CA LYS A 118 -10.95 4.20 -17.42
C LYS A 118 -10.91 3.89 -15.93
N LEU A 119 -11.76 4.55 -15.13
CA LEU A 119 -11.98 4.23 -13.73
C LEU A 119 -13.38 3.66 -13.54
N ILE A 120 -13.45 2.43 -13.05
CA ILE A 120 -14.71 1.72 -12.82
C ILE A 120 -15.05 1.81 -11.33
N LEU A 121 -16.23 2.28 -11.00
CA LEU A 121 -16.79 2.16 -9.66
C LEU A 121 -17.55 0.84 -9.55
N CYS A 122 -17.19 0.03 -8.55
CA CYS A 122 -17.82 -1.23 -8.22
C CYS A 122 -18.12 -1.25 -6.73
N PHE A 123 -19.32 -1.61 -6.34
CA PHE A 123 -19.65 -1.91 -4.95
C PHE A 123 -19.39 -3.40 -4.66
N ASP A 124 -18.63 -3.65 -3.58
CA ASP A 124 -18.36 -5.00 -3.08
C ASP A 124 -19.42 -5.39 -2.05
N ASP A 125 -20.63 -5.59 -2.51
CA ASP A 125 -21.84 -5.73 -1.73
C ASP A 125 -22.32 -7.20 -1.56
N THR A 126 -21.43 -8.16 -1.82
CA THR A 126 -21.73 -9.59 -1.64
C THR A 126 -21.26 -10.16 -0.31
N ILE A 127 -20.46 -9.42 0.45
CA ILE A 127 -19.88 -9.89 1.70
C ILE A 127 -20.79 -9.48 2.86
N GLY A 128 -21.53 -10.44 3.41
CA GLY A 128 -22.26 -10.27 4.66
C GLY A 128 -21.55 -11.03 5.78
N SER A 129 -21.28 -10.37 6.89
CA SER A 129 -20.89 -11.02 8.14
C SER A 129 -21.63 -10.36 9.30
N ALA A 130 -21.75 -11.07 10.43
CA ALA A 130 -22.38 -10.50 11.62
C ALA A 130 -21.75 -9.16 12.05
N ASN A 131 -20.47 -8.98 11.77
CA ASN A 131 -19.71 -7.79 12.14
C ASN A 131 -19.62 -6.72 11.05
N LYS A 132 -20.09 -6.99 9.84
CA LYS A 132 -19.95 -6.09 8.70
C LYS A 132 -21.20 -6.16 7.83
N GLN A 133 -22.13 -5.26 8.10
CA GLN A 133 -23.41 -5.18 7.39
C GLN A 133 -23.38 -4.08 6.33
N ILE A 134 -24.18 -4.25 5.32
CA ILE A 134 -24.42 -3.25 4.28
C ILE A 134 -25.34 -2.17 4.85
N ASP A 135 -24.96 -0.92 4.66
CA ASP A 135 -25.78 0.24 4.93
C ASP A 135 -26.36 0.76 3.60
N PRO A 136 -27.68 0.75 3.41
CA PRO A 136 -28.30 1.25 2.18
C PRO A 136 -27.95 2.71 1.84
N GLU A 137 -27.72 3.57 2.85
CA GLU A 137 -27.32 4.95 2.61
C GLU A 137 -25.86 5.09 2.14
N ALA A 138 -25.02 4.11 2.45
CA ALA A 138 -23.59 4.13 2.10
C ALA A 138 -23.35 4.20 0.58
N TYR A 139 -24.25 3.67 -0.23
CA TYR A 139 -24.12 3.76 -1.69
C TYR A 139 -24.12 5.23 -2.16
N ASN A 140 -25.06 6.03 -1.67
CA ASN A 140 -25.13 7.47 -1.98
C ASN A 140 -23.98 8.24 -1.34
N LEU A 141 -23.69 7.98 -0.07
CA LEU A 141 -22.60 8.66 0.64
C LEU A 141 -21.22 8.42 0.00
N ILE A 142 -20.99 7.22 -0.55
CA ILE A 142 -19.75 6.91 -1.26
C ILE A 142 -19.68 7.67 -2.58
N THR A 143 -20.75 7.72 -3.36
CA THR A 143 -20.77 8.46 -4.64
C THR A 143 -20.64 9.96 -4.41
N GLU A 144 -21.35 10.53 -3.44
CA GLU A 144 -21.21 11.93 -3.04
C GLU A 144 -19.78 12.26 -2.59
N GLY A 145 -19.15 11.38 -1.81
CA GLY A 145 -17.77 11.53 -1.40
C GLY A 145 -16.77 11.48 -2.56
N LEU A 146 -16.99 10.64 -3.57
CA LEU A 146 -16.19 10.59 -4.80
C LEU A 146 -16.36 11.87 -5.62
N ASP A 147 -17.58 12.35 -5.75
CA ASP A 147 -17.89 13.60 -6.47
C ASP A 147 -17.26 14.81 -5.75
N TRP A 148 -17.33 14.85 -4.42
CA TRP A 148 -16.68 15.87 -3.61
C TRP A 148 -15.15 15.88 -3.80
N LEU A 149 -14.53 14.69 -3.94
CA LEU A 149 -13.10 14.55 -4.23
C LEU A 149 -12.75 14.88 -5.70
N GLY A 150 -13.73 15.14 -6.56
CA GLY A 150 -13.53 15.40 -7.98
C GLY A 150 -13.03 14.18 -8.76
N ILE A 151 -13.37 12.98 -8.30
CA ILE A 151 -12.96 11.72 -8.93
C ILE A 151 -13.88 11.38 -10.09
N ASN A 152 -13.29 11.13 -11.26
CA ASN A 152 -14.03 10.87 -12.49
C ASN A 152 -14.10 9.35 -12.73
N TYR A 153 -15.26 8.76 -12.56
CA TYR A 153 -15.50 7.33 -12.79
C TYR A 153 -16.60 7.09 -13.82
N ASN A 154 -16.66 5.87 -14.37
CA ASN A 154 -17.69 5.48 -15.31
C ASN A 154 -19.10 5.63 -14.72
N LYS A 155 -20.01 6.24 -15.47
CA LYS A 155 -21.41 6.42 -15.06
C LYS A 155 -22.15 5.11 -14.75
N LYS A 156 -21.74 4.00 -15.40
CA LYS A 156 -22.29 2.68 -15.11
C LYS A 156 -21.59 2.07 -13.89
N ILE A 157 -22.21 2.18 -12.75
CA ILE A 157 -21.76 1.56 -11.51
C ILE A 157 -22.02 0.04 -11.59
N ILE A 158 -21.09 -0.75 -11.05
CA ILE A 158 -21.20 -2.21 -11.00
C ILE A 158 -21.49 -2.62 -9.57
N TYR A 159 -22.55 -3.39 -9.38
CA TYR A 159 -22.89 -4.04 -8.12
C TYR A 159 -22.48 -5.53 -8.23
N LYS A 160 -21.69 -6.02 -7.27
CA LYS A 160 -21.30 -7.43 -7.29
C LYS A 160 -22.47 -8.35 -7.01
N SER A 161 -23.42 -7.92 -6.20
CA SER A 161 -24.65 -8.64 -5.90
C SER A 161 -25.44 -9.02 -7.18
N ASP A 162 -25.51 -8.13 -8.16
CA ASP A 162 -26.15 -8.39 -9.46
C ASP A 162 -25.47 -9.50 -10.27
N ARG A 163 -24.27 -9.89 -9.88
CA ARG A 163 -23.45 -10.88 -10.60
C ARG A 163 -23.34 -12.23 -9.88
N THR A 164 -24.09 -12.43 -8.82
CA THR A 164 -24.00 -13.62 -7.98
C THR A 164 -24.17 -14.90 -8.79
N ILE A 165 -25.12 -14.96 -9.73
CA ILE A 165 -25.34 -16.11 -10.61
C ILE A 165 -24.07 -16.45 -11.40
N LYS A 166 -23.39 -15.46 -11.96
CA LYS A 166 -22.13 -15.67 -12.70
C LYS A 166 -21.01 -16.23 -11.83
N TYR A 167 -20.95 -15.80 -10.57
CA TYR A 167 -19.97 -16.34 -9.65
C TYR A 167 -20.21 -17.81 -9.34
N TYR A 168 -21.48 -18.24 -9.22
CA TYR A 168 -21.83 -19.65 -9.07
C TYR A 168 -21.48 -20.45 -10.32
N GLU A 169 -21.78 -19.95 -11.53
CA GLU A 169 -21.42 -20.60 -12.78
C GLU A 169 -19.91 -20.88 -12.87
N TYR A 170 -19.08 -19.88 -12.57
CA TYR A 170 -17.62 -20.05 -12.55
C TYR A 170 -17.14 -20.96 -11.41
N ALA A 171 -17.76 -20.89 -10.24
CA ALA A 171 -17.43 -21.79 -9.13
C ALA A 171 -17.71 -23.25 -9.50
N GLU A 172 -18.86 -23.54 -10.13
CA GLU A 172 -19.18 -24.88 -10.63
C GLU A 172 -18.17 -25.37 -11.69
N GLU A 173 -17.77 -24.48 -12.61
CA GLU A 173 -16.77 -24.81 -13.61
C GLU A 173 -15.42 -25.18 -12.96
N LEU A 174 -14.98 -24.42 -11.96
CA LEU A 174 -13.74 -24.68 -11.22
C LEU A 174 -13.82 -25.97 -10.40
N LEU A 175 -14.99 -26.26 -9.79
CA LEU A 175 -15.24 -27.53 -9.10
C LEU A 175 -15.13 -28.72 -10.06
N LYS A 176 -15.78 -28.62 -11.24
CA LYS A 176 -15.72 -29.67 -12.27
C LYS A 176 -14.29 -29.91 -12.77
N LYS A 177 -13.44 -28.87 -12.82
CA LYS A 177 -12.04 -28.95 -13.20
C LYS A 177 -11.11 -29.39 -12.08
N GLY A 178 -11.61 -29.57 -10.85
CA GLY A 178 -10.79 -29.94 -9.70
C GLY A 178 -9.91 -28.82 -9.13
N TYR A 179 -10.14 -27.57 -9.53
CA TYR A 179 -9.40 -26.40 -9.01
C TYR A 179 -10.02 -25.81 -7.73
N LEU A 180 -11.23 -26.22 -7.41
CA LEU A 180 -11.99 -25.78 -6.25
C LEU A 180 -12.58 -26.97 -5.53
N TYR A 181 -12.73 -26.87 -4.23
CA TYR A 181 -13.45 -27.85 -3.41
C TYR A 181 -14.37 -27.16 -2.42
N VAL A 182 -15.38 -27.86 -1.93
CA VAL A 182 -16.30 -27.35 -0.92
C VAL A 182 -15.77 -27.72 0.46
N CYS A 183 -15.59 -26.72 1.32
CA CYS A 183 -15.15 -26.90 2.70
C CYS A 183 -16.37 -26.75 3.63
N HIS A 184 -16.55 -27.72 4.54
CA HIS A 184 -17.62 -27.73 5.55
C HIS A 184 -17.12 -27.31 6.95
N CYS A 185 -15.86 -26.86 7.07
CA CYS A 185 -15.33 -26.37 8.34
C CYS A 185 -16.04 -25.07 8.75
N ASP A 186 -16.26 -24.93 10.06
CA ASP A 186 -16.67 -23.65 10.61
C ASP A 186 -15.57 -22.57 10.44
N GLN A 187 -15.95 -21.33 10.64
CA GLN A 187 -15.06 -20.19 10.40
C GLN A 187 -13.82 -20.19 11.31
N GLU A 188 -13.96 -20.61 12.57
CA GLU A 188 -12.85 -20.62 13.54
C GLU A 188 -11.82 -21.69 13.15
N LYS A 189 -12.29 -22.90 12.84
CA LYS A 189 -11.44 -24.01 12.38
C LYS A 189 -10.71 -23.64 11.09
N MET A 190 -11.42 -23.00 10.14
CA MET A 190 -10.81 -22.57 8.88
C MET A 190 -9.71 -21.51 9.10
N GLN A 191 -9.93 -20.55 10.00
CA GLN A 191 -8.94 -19.53 10.35
C GLN A 191 -7.73 -20.13 11.04
N ASP A 192 -7.92 -21.07 11.96
CA ASP A 192 -6.84 -21.77 12.67
C ASP A 192 -5.98 -22.60 11.71
N LEU A 193 -6.61 -23.39 10.85
CA LEU A 193 -5.91 -24.17 9.81
C LEU A 193 -5.12 -23.27 8.87
N LYS A 194 -5.72 -22.16 8.42
CA LYS A 194 -5.06 -21.17 7.56
C LYS A 194 -3.86 -20.51 8.25
N ALA A 195 -3.97 -20.19 9.54
CA ALA A 195 -2.87 -19.61 10.30
C ALA A 195 -1.70 -20.60 10.47
N LYS A 196 -1.99 -21.90 10.52
CA LYS A 196 -1.00 -22.97 10.62
C LYS A 196 -0.47 -23.46 9.27
N GLY A 197 -1.01 -22.98 8.14
CA GLY A 197 -0.67 -23.44 6.79
C GLY A 197 -1.07 -24.90 6.54
N ILE A 198 -2.11 -25.41 7.22
CA ILE A 198 -2.60 -26.79 7.10
C ILE A 198 -3.83 -26.78 6.21
N GLU A 199 -3.88 -27.72 5.27
CA GLU A 199 -5.06 -27.92 4.42
C GLU A 199 -6.23 -28.50 5.22
N CYS A 200 -7.44 -28.12 4.81
CA CYS A 200 -8.66 -28.66 5.37
C CYS A 200 -8.93 -30.02 4.73
N SER A 201 -9.15 -31.05 5.54
CA SER A 201 -9.52 -32.40 5.11
C SER A 201 -11.00 -32.53 4.89
#